data_59a37f3d2385847e4dbd49c5bc650fb7
#
_entry.id   59a37f3d2385847e4dbd49c5bc650fb7
#
_cell.length_a   1.000
_cell.length_b   1.000
_cell.length_c   1.000
_cell.angle_alpha   90.00
_cell.angle_beta   90.00
_cell.angle_gamma   90.00
#
_symmetry.space_group_name_H-M   'P 1'
#
loop_
_entity.id
_entity.type
_entity.pdbx_description
1 polymer ?
#
loop_
_entity_poly.entity_id
_entity_poly.type
_entity_poly.pdbx_seq_one_letter_code
_entity_poly.pdbx_strand_id
1 'polypeptide(L)'
;MIAKAPLEAWIAKKIGLSKDSFTRDELHSYQLQKLRETIGWARRHSSFYRELLGSLAETELTTVADLRRFPFTEAEDIRRQSPRFLCVSQNDISRVVTLDSSGTTGSAKRLYFTEADQALTIDYFQYGMAAVVEKGDRVLILFPGERPGGLGDLLARAVQRLGVEPIPHGIVTNIPATLEIIAREKVDSLVGIPTQVLALARYAEATGVPLRLKSVLISSDYVPWAIARELKRIWGCAVFEHYGMTEMGLGGGTECAALNGCHLHEADLLLEIVDPLTGEVLPEGEEGEVVVTTLTRIGMPLIRYRTGDITRIITEPCPCGARLRRIAKITRRKNNAVILRGGRQFVMSELDEALFSVDKIIDFTATVDDKSRVTTLDIAALSADKPDKAAGSILSAALNTIPPLGQAREKGELSVSINITGCEGALVPKAAKRSIMELKQADG
;
A
#
# COMPACT_ATOMS: atom_id res chain seq x y z
N MET A 1 26.03 4.71 12.44
CA MET A 1 24.84 5.59 12.48
C MET A 1 23.91 5.18 11.34
N ILE A 2 22.60 5.10 11.59
CA ILE A 2 21.60 4.85 10.54
C ILE A 2 21.52 6.10 9.66
N ALA A 3 21.54 5.91 8.34
CA ALA A 3 21.43 7.01 7.39
C ALA A 3 20.06 7.71 7.52
N LYS A 4 20.07 9.04 7.48
CA LYS A 4 18.85 9.85 7.53
C LYS A 4 17.98 9.59 6.30
N ALA A 5 16.66 9.62 6.47
CA ALA A 5 15.73 9.42 5.35
C ALA A 5 15.98 10.45 4.22
N PRO A 6 16.27 10.02 2.98
CA PRO A 6 16.57 10.93 1.87
C PRO A 6 15.41 11.88 1.54
N LEU A 7 14.19 11.49 1.85
CA LEU A 7 12.98 12.32 1.71
C LEU A 7 13.08 13.65 2.46
N GLU A 8 13.76 13.72 3.62
CA GLU A 8 13.81 14.97 4.39
C GLU A 8 14.58 16.07 3.67
N ALA A 9 15.76 15.74 3.13
CA ALA A 9 16.57 16.71 2.40
C ALA A 9 15.86 17.23 1.13
N TRP A 10 15.18 16.30 0.43
CA TRP A 10 14.38 16.66 -0.73
C TRP A 10 13.20 17.56 -0.38
N ILE A 11 12.45 17.23 0.68
CA ILE A 11 11.33 18.06 1.15
C ILE A 11 11.83 19.44 1.58
N ALA A 12 12.96 19.53 2.30
CA ALA A 12 13.55 20.81 2.67
C ALA A 12 13.82 21.70 1.45
N LYS A 13 14.41 21.15 0.39
CA LYS A 13 14.64 21.86 -0.88
C LYS A 13 13.31 22.25 -1.56
N LYS A 14 12.34 21.33 -1.59
CA LYS A 14 11.04 21.55 -2.23
C LYS A 14 10.24 22.67 -1.56
N ILE A 15 10.35 22.82 -0.24
CA ILE A 15 9.72 23.92 0.49
C ILE A 15 10.54 25.22 0.49
N GLY A 16 11.63 25.29 -0.30
CA GLY A 16 12.41 26.50 -0.54
C GLY A 16 13.56 26.75 0.44
N LEU A 17 13.98 25.74 1.21
CA LEU A 17 15.09 25.89 2.15
C LEU A 17 16.44 25.56 1.50
N SER A 18 17.48 26.29 1.89
CA SER A 18 18.88 26.03 1.47
C SER A 18 19.58 24.93 2.29
N LYS A 19 18.97 24.49 3.39
CA LYS A 19 19.48 23.44 4.30
C LYS A 19 18.78 22.09 3.99
N ASP A 20 19.39 20.99 4.38
CA ASP A 20 18.87 19.63 4.18
C ASP A 20 17.92 19.14 5.29
N SER A 21 17.32 20.09 6.03
CA SER A 21 16.34 19.78 7.08
C SER A 21 15.43 20.99 7.29
N PHE A 22 14.30 20.76 7.95
CA PHE A 22 13.31 21.79 8.25
C PHE A 22 12.82 21.69 9.70
N THR A 23 12.21 22.73 10.21
CA THR A 23 11.41 22.71 11.44
C THR A 23 9.97 22.35 11.10
N ARG A 24 9.20 21.86 12.07
CA ARG A 24 7.76 21.60 11.87
C ARG A 24 7.01 22.87 11.44
N ASP A 25 7.37 24.02 11.98
CA ASP A 25 6.73 25.31 11.64
C ASP A 25 7.01 25.73 10.19
N GLU A 26 8.24 25.54 9.69
CA GLU A 26 8.58 25.79 8.29
C GLU A 26 7.74 24.89 7.35
N LEU A 27 7.60 23.60 7.68
CA LEU A 27 6.78 22.68 6.91
C LEU A 27 5.28 23.03 7.01
N HIS A 28 4.78 23.31 8.20
CA HIS A 28 3.37 23.70 8.39
C HIS A 28 3.02 24.99 7.64
N SER A 29 3.92 25.97 7.63
CA SER A 29 3.73 27.21 6.86
C SER A 29 3.59 26.92 5.36
N TYR A 30 4.47 26.08 4.81
CA TYR A 30 4.39 25.63 3.44
C TYR A 30 3.10 24.83 3.17
N GLN A 31 2.76 23.88 4.04
CA GLN A 31 1.55 23.09 3.91
C GLN A 31 0.28 23.94 3.93
N LEU A 32 0.21 24.94 4.83
CA LEU A 32 -0.91 25.87 4.88
C LEU A 32 -1.07 26.68 3.59
N GLN A 33 0.06 27.18 3.07
CA GLN A 33 0.05 27.88 1.80
C GLN A 33 -0.49 26.97 0.67
N LYS A 34 0.09 25.75 0.52
CA LYS A 34 -0.31 24.78 -0.52
C LYS A 34 -1.76 24.32 -0.34
N LEU A 35 -2.21 24.16 0.88
CA LEU A 35 -3.58 23.80 1.19
C LEU A 35 -4.57 24.89 0.71
N ARG A 36 -4.27 26.15 0.98
CA ARG A 36 -5.06 27.29 0.47
C ARG A 36 -5.07 27.33 -1.06
N GLU A 37 -3.91 27.17 -1.69
CA GLU A 37 -3.78 27.12 -3.15
C GLU A 37 -4.63 25.99 -3.74
N THR A 38 -4.53 24.78 -3.17
CA THR A 38 -5.25 23.59 -3.66
C THR A 38 -6.77 23.70 -3.49
N ILE A 39 -7.23 24.16 -2.32
CA ILE A 39 -8.67 24.34 -2.07
C ILE A 39 -9.24 25.41 -2.99
N GLY A 40 -8.56 26.55 -3.11
CA GLY A 40 -8.97 27.61 -4.04
C GLY A 40 -8.96 27.15 -5.50
N TRP A 41 -7.96 26.36 -5.91
CA TRP A 41 -7.90 25.76 -7.24
C TRP A 41 -9.06 24.80 -7.48
N ALA A 42 -9.26 23.83 -6.60
CA ALA A 42 -10.33 22.83 -6.70
C ALA A 42 -11.71 23.49 -6.72
N ARG A 43 -11.96 24.48 -5.87
CA ARG A 43 -13.24 25.21 -5.80
C ARG A 43 -13.55 25.98 -7.08
N ARG A 44 -12.55 26.61 -7.72
CA ARG A 44 -12.74 27.34 -8.98
C ARG A 44 -12.93 26.43 -10.19
N HIS A 45 -12.23 25.30 -10.26
CA HIS A 45 -12.13 24.50 -11.48
C HIS A 45 -12.91 23.19 -11.44
N SER A 46 -13.10 22.55 -10.27
CA SER A 46 -13.89 21.33 -10.14
C SER A 46 -15.36 21.64 -9.83
N SER A 47 -16.27 21.12 -10.63
CA SER A 47 -17.70 21.24 -10.34
C SER A 47 -18.11 20.42 -9.12
N PHE A 48 -17.42 19.33 -8.81
CA PHE A 48 -17.62 18.55 -7.58
C PHE A 48 -17.26 19.37 -6.35
N TYR A 49 -16.06 19.93 -6.27
CA TYR A 49 -15.62 20.68 -5.09
C TYR A 49 -16.35 22.02 -4.93
N ARG A 50 -16.79 22.65 -6.01
CA ARG A 50 -17.63 23.85 -5.93
C ARG A 50 -18.93 23.57 -5.19
N GLU A 51 -19.55 22.42 -5.44
CA GLU A 51 -20.76 21.98 -4.76
C GLU A 51 -20.48 21.50 -3.34
N LEU A 52 -19.50 20.60 -3.17
CA LEU A 52 -19.18 20.00 -1.87
C LEU A 52 -18.75 21.04 -0.84
N LEU A 53 -17.91 22.01 -1.23
CA LEU A 53 -17.39 23.03 -0.31
C LEU A 53 -18.38 24.16 -0.02
N GLY A 54 -19.33 24.40 -0.93
CA GLY A 54 -20.36 25.43 -0.73
C GLY A 54 -19.76 26.80 -0.42
N SER A 55 -20.07 27.34 0.75
CA SER A 55 -19.56 28.63 1.24
C SER A 55 -18.17 28.57 1.88
N LEU A 56 -17.65 27.37 2.21
CA LEU A 56 -16.33 27.23 2.80
C LEU A 56 -15.24 27.70 1.84
N ALA A 57 -14.43 28.63 2.30
CA ALA A 57 -13.39 29.26 1.50
C ALA A 57 -11.98 28.94 2.02
N GLU A 58 -11.01 28.93 1.13
CA GLU A 58 -9.59 28.77 1.46
C GLU A 58 -9.06 29.83 2.43
N THR A 59 -9.68 31.00 2.44
CA THR A 59 -9.33 32.11 3.34
C THR A 59 -9.68 31.84 4.81
N GLU A 60 -10.55 30.88 5.08
CA GLU A 60 -10.92 30.49 6.44
C GLU A 60 -9.85 29.61 7.13
N LEU A 61 -8.89 29.11 6.36
CA LEU A 61 -7.77 28.35 6.89
C LEU A 61 -6.73 29.31 7.48
N THR A 62 -6.59 29.34 8.79
CA THR A 62 -5.54 30.07 9.50
C THR A 62 -4.40 29.16 9.92
N THR A 63 -4.70 27.90 10.13
CA THR A 63 -3.75 26.82 10.41
C THR A 63 -4.09 25.58 9.57
N VAL A 64 -3.15 24.63 9.48
CA VAL A 64 -3.38 23.33 8.85
C VAL A 64 -4.52 22.55 9.55
N ALA A 65 -4.67 22.71 10.87
CA ALA A 65 -5.70 22.05 11.67
C ALA A 65 -7.12 22.53 11.33
N ASP A 66 -7.29 23.69 10.71
CA ASP A 66 -8.61 24.19 10.29
C ASP A 66 -9.22 23.35 9.17
N LEU A 67 -8.41 22.50 8.51
CA LEU A 67 -8.88 21.56 7.49
C LEU A 67 -9.99 20.64 8.02
N ARG A 68 -9.98 20.30 9.30
CA ARG A 68 -11.03 19.47 9.95
C ARG A 68 -12.45 19.98 9.76
N ARG A 69 -12.64 21.27 9.45
CA ARG A 69 -13.96 21.87 9.16
C ARG A 69 -14.49 21.57 7.77
N PHE A 70 -13.62 21.11 6.86
CA PHE A 70 -13.96 20.81 5.49
C PHE A 70 -14.56 19.40 5.38
N PRO A 71 -15.52 19.17 4.48
CA PRO A 71 -16.13 17.86 4.30
C PRO A 71 -15.15 16.84 3.74
N PHE A 72 -15.46 15.57 3.96
CA PHE A 72 -14.70 14.47 3.38
C PHE A 72 -15.05 14.26 1.92
N THR A 73 -14.08 13.71 1.19
CA THR A 73 -14.27 13.08 -0.12
C THR A 73 -14.27 11.57 0.07
N GLU A 74 -15.28 10.87 -0.42
CA GLU A 74 -15.42 9.43 -0.31
C GLU A 74 -15.02 8.72 -1.63
N ALA A 75 -14.64 7.45 -1.53
CA ALA A 75 -14.33 6.64 -2.72
C ALA A 75 -15.54 6.54 -3.67
N GLU A 76 -16.76 6.54 -3.11
CA GLU A 76 -18.00 6.47 -3.87
C GLU A 76 -18.26 7.75 -4.68
N ASP A 77 -17.87 8.91 -4.17
CA ASP A 77 -17.96 10.17 -4.92
C ASP A 77 -17.15 10.10 -6.21
N ILE A 78 -15.93 9.55 -6.12
CA ILE A 78 -15.07 9.37 -7.29
C ILE A 78 -15.69 8.36 -8.26
N ARG A 79 -16.26 7.24 -7.77
CA ARG A 79 -16.91 6.24 -8.64
C ARG A 79 -18.04 6.84 -9.45
N ARG A 80 -18.91 7.58 -8.78
CA ARG A 80 -20.12 8.16 -9.41
C ARG A 80 -19.83 9.34 -10.30
N GLN A 81 -18.83 10.15 -9.97
CA GLN A 81 -18.70 11.50 -10.53
C GLN A 81 -17.25 11.86 -10.91
N SER A 82 -16.38 10.87 -11.19
CA SER A 82 -14.95 11.14 -11.41
C SER A 82 -14.63 12.29 -12.40
N PRO A 83 -15.36 12.51 -13.52
CA PRO A 83 -15.08 13.65 -14.40
C PRO A 83 -15.34 15.02 -13.76
N ARG A 84 -16.20 15.10 -12.74
CA ARG A 84 -16.50 16.37 -12.05
C ARG A 84 -15.37 16.84 -11.14
N PHE A 85 -14.43 15.94 -10.80
CA PHE A 85 -13.25 16.26 -10.02
C PHE A 85 -12.14 16.97 -10.82
N LEU A 86 -12.20 16.89 -12.14
CA LEU A 86 -11.18 17.50 -13.00
C LEU A 86 -11.09 19.01 -12.78
N CYS A 87 -9.86 19.48 -12.61
CA CYS A 87 -9.51 20.90 -12.48
C CYS A 87 -8.80 21.46 -13.72
N VAL A 88 -8.57 20.64 -14.72
CA VAL A 88 -7.90 20.99 -15.99
C VAL A 88 -8.73 20.49 -17.18
N SER A 89 -8.36 20.91 -18.38
CA SER A 89 -8.95 20.36 -19.60
C SER A 89 -8.64 18.86 -19.72
N GLN A 90 -9.54 18.10 -20.32
CA GLN A 90 -9.27 16.68 -20.63
C GLN A 90 -8.04 16.51 -21.54
N ASN A 91 -7.72 17.49 -22.37
CA ASN A 91 -6.53 17.49 -23.22
C ASN A 91 -5.22 17.55 -22.43
N ASP A 92 -5.26 18.04 -21.20
CA ASP A 92 -4.09 18.10 -20.30
C ASP A 92 -3.89 16.80 -19.51
N ILE A 93 -4.81 15.84 -19.65
CA ILE A 93 -4.71 14.53 -18.98
C ILE A 93 -3.84 13.60 -19.79
N SER A 94 -2.67 13.27 -19.24
CA SER A 94 -1.71 12.35 -19.84
C SER A 94 -1.97 10.89 -19.45
N ARG A 95 -2.66 10.65 -18.31
CA ARG A 95 -2.93 9.31 -17.80
C ARG A 95 -4.28 9.22 -17.09
N VAL A 96 -5.04 8.18 -17.43
CA VAL A 96 -6.24 7.77 -16.67
C VAL A 96 -5.97 6.39 -16.07
N VAL A 97 -6.17 6.25 -14.76
CA VAL A 97 -6.12 4.96 -14.07
C VAL A 97 -7.54 4.56 -13.69
N THR A 98 -7.97 3.42 -14.19
CA THR A 98 -9.27 2.83 -13.88
C THR A 98 -9.05 1.73 -12.85
N LEU A 99 -9.73 1.83 -11.71
CA LEU A 99 -9.71 0.85 -10.64
C LEU A 99 -11.10 0.23 -10.57
N ASP A 100 -11.17 -1.07 -10.87
CA ASP A 100 -12.43 -1.82 -10.79
C ASP A 100 -12.87 -1.97 -9.33
N SER A 101 -14.18 -2.04 -9.10
CA SER A 101 -14.72 -2.39 -7.80
C SER A 101 -14.55 -3.90 -7.57
N SER A 102 -14.31 -4.31 -6.33
CA SER A 102 -14.27 -5.74 -5.95
C SER A 102 -15.64 -6.45 -6.06
N GLY A 103 -16.69 -5.73 -6.51
CA GLY A 103 -18.04 -6.26 -6.71
C GLY A 103 -18.52 -6.06 -8.14
N THR A 104 -19.33 -7.00 -8.64
CA THR A 104 -19.78 -7.14 -10.03
C THR A 104 -20.73 -6.03 -10.53
N THR A 105 -21.14 -5.08 -9.69
CA THR A 105 -22.19 -4.09 -10.01
C THR A 105 -21.79 -2.62 -9.86
N GLY A 106 -20.58 -2.31 -9.41
CA GLY A 106 -20.14 -0.94 -9.17
C GLY A 106 -19.43 -0.30 -10.37
N SER A 107 -19.67 1.00 -10.63
CA SER A 107 -18.89 1.77 -11.60
C SER A 107 -17.41 1.83 -11.20
N ALA A 108 -16.51 1.70 -12.18
CA ALA A 108 -15.07 1.76 -11.94
C ALA A 108 -14.65 3.16 -11.49
N LYS A 109 -13.78 3.23 -10.48
CA LYS A 109 -13.20 4.49 -10.04
C LYS A 109 -12.12 4.93 -11.03
N ARG A 110 -12.20 6.15 -11.55
CA ARG A 110 -11.21 6.74 -12.48
C ARG A 110 -10.48 7.89 -11.82
N LEU A 111 -9.15 7.83 -11.93
CA LEU A 111 -8.24 8.86 -11.45
C LEU A 111 -7.46 9.44 -12.62
N TYR A 112 -7.35 10.75 -12.66
CA TYR A 112 -6.78 11.50 -13.79
C TYR A 112 -5.49 12.18 -13.36
N PHE A 113 -4.49 12.10 -14.23
CA PHE A 113 -3.15 12.64 -13.97
C PHE A 113 -2.71 13.47 -15.17
N THR A 114 -2.20 14.66 -14.90
CA THR A 114 -1.43 15.45 -15.87
C THR A 114 0.00 14.92 -15.93
N GLU A 115 0.77 15.38 -16.91
CA GLU A 115 2.21 15.11 -16.96
C GLU A 115 2.93 15.66 -15.71
N ALA A 116 2.54 16.84 -15.23
CA ALA A 116 3.06 17.43 -14.00
C ALA A 116 2.76 16.56 -12.78
N ASP A 117 1.54 16.00 -12.66
CA ASP A 117 1.20 15.08 -11.58
C ASP A 117 2.04 13.79 -11.60
N GLN A 118 2.38 13.28 -12.79
CA GLN A 118 3.27 12.12 -12.92
C GLN A 118 4.72 12.47 -12.57
N ALA A 119 5.18 13.67 -12.90
CA ALA A 119 6.51 14.14 -12.51
C ALA A 119 6.67 14.19 -10.99
N LEU A 120 5.63 14.61 -10.24
CA LEU A 120 5.64 14.56 -8.76
C LEU A 120 5.82 13.12 -8.25
N THR A 121 5.17 12.14 -8.89
CA THR A 121 5.34 10.72 -8.53
C THR A 121 6.77 10.23 -8.78
N ILE A 122 7.38 10.60 -9.92
CA ILE A 122 8.75 10.24 -10.24
C ILE A 122 9.73 10.85 -9.23
N ASP A 123 9.53 12.12 -8.87
CA ASP A 123 10.35 12.79 -7.87
C ASP A 123 10.27 12.08 -6.51
N TYR A 124 9.05 11.78 -6.05
CA TYR A 124 8.87 11.02 -4.82
C TYR A 124 9.54 9.64 -4.86
N PHE A 125 9.34 8.87 -5.94
CA PHE A 125 9.96 7.56 -6.09
C PHE A 125 11.49 7.63 -6.10
N GLN A 126 12.08 8.63 -6.74
CA GLN A 126 13.52 8.85 -6.73
C GLN A 126 14.05 8.94 -5.29
N TYR A 127 13.47 9.80 -4.47
CA TYR A 127 13.96 10.02 -3.10
C TYR A 127 13.54 8.92 -2.13
N GLY A 128 12.40 8.28 -2.35
CA GLY A 128 12.00 7.08 -1.60
C GLY A 128 12.94 5.91 -1.87
N MET A 129 13.26 5.66 -3.15
CA MET A 129 14.18 4.59 -3.55
C MET A 129 15.62 4.84 -3.12
N ALA A 130 16.06 6.08 -2.93
CA ALA A 130 17.39 6.40 -2.43
C ALA A 130 17.68 5.86 -1.01
N ALA A 131 16.64 5.42 -0.27
CA ALA A 131 16.81 4.68 1.00
C ALA A 131 17.06 3.18 0.79
N VAL A 132 16.74 2.66 -0.40
CA VAL A 132 16.66 1.22 -0.71
C VAL A 132 17.82 0.75 -1.58
N VAL A 133 18.29 1.62 -2.50
CA VAL A 133 19.27 1.28 -3.55
C VAL A 133 20.43 2.30 -3.59
N GLU A 134 21.54 1.88 -4.15
CA GLU A 134 22.74 2.70 -4.35
C GLU A 134 23.04 2.88 -5.84
N LYS A 135 23.80 3.93 -6.19
CA LYS A 135 24.25 4.16 -7.56
C LYS A 135 25.01 2.95 -8.10
N GLY A 136 24.62 2.49 -9.27
CA GLY A 136 25.20 1.32 -9.94
C GLY A 136 24.48 0.01 -9.64
N ASP A 137 23.53 -0.02 -8.71
CA ASP A 137 22.69 -1.19 -8.47
C ASP A 137 21.80 -1.50 -9.67
N ARG A 138 21.42 -2.78 -9.79
CA ARG A 138 20.46 -3.30 -10.75
C ARG A 138 19.17 -3.69 -10.03
N VAL A 139 18.05 -3.09 -10.41
CA VAL A 139 16.76 -3.26 -9.74
C VAL A 139 15.75 -3.95 -10.64
N LEU A 140 15.28 -5.13 -10.25
CA LEU A 140 14.18 -5.81 -10.93
C LEU A 140 12.84 -5.26 -10.44
N ILE A 141 12.03 -4.75 -11.37
CA ILE A 141 10.74 -4.13 -11.08
C ILE A 141 9.62 -5.09 -11.43
N LEU A 142 8.99 -5.66 -10.39
CA LEU A 142 7.91 -6.64 -10.49
C LEU A 142 6.52 -5.98 -10.48
N PHE A 143 6.42 -4.79 -11.07
CA PHE A 143 5.16 -4.09 -11.27
C PHE A 143 4.88 -3.87 -12.76
N PRO A 144 3.59 -3.81 -13.17
CA PRO A 144 3.24 -3.51 -14.56
C PRO A 144 3.87 -2.19 -15.01
N GLY A 145 4.61 -2.23 -16.11
CA GLY A 145 5.37 -1.10 -16.65
C GLY A 145 5.29 -0.99 -18.18
N GLU A 146 4.51 -1.85 -18.86
CA GLU A 146 4.40 -1.88 -20.32
C GLU A 146 3.72 -0.61 -20.87
N ARG A 147 2.92 0.05 -20.06
CA ARG A 147 2.21 1.28 -20.45
C ARG A 147 2.93 2.50 -19.87
N PRO A 148 3.21 3.54 -20.69
CA PRO A 148 3.74 4.82 -20.21
C PRO A 148 2.87 5.39 -19.07
N GLY A 149 3.51 5.89 -18.01
CA GLY A 149 2.84 6.38 -16.81
C GLY A 149 2.26 5.27 -15.92
N GLY A 150 2.56 4.00 -16.19
CA GLY A 150 2.31 2.89 -15.28
C GLY A 150 3.26 2.87 -14.09
N LEU A 151 2.92 2.16 -13.01
CA LEU A 151 3.71 2.11 -11.79
C LEU A 151 5.17 1.69 -12.07
N GLY A 152 5.37 0.63 -12.84
CA GLY A 152 6.71 0.15 -13.19
C GLY A 152 7.50 1.13 -14.06
N ASP A 153 6.84 1.82 -15.01
CA ASP A 153 7.47 2.86 -15.85
C ASP A 153 7.93 4.06 -15.02
N LEU A 154 7.04 4.60 -14.17
CA LEU A 154 7.37 5.75 -13.32
C LEU A 154 8.52 5.42 -12.35
N LEU A 155 8.51 4.19 -11.79
CA LEU A 155 9.56 3.72 -10.91
C LEU A 155 10.89 3.55 -11.65
N ALA A 156 10.88 2.96 -12.86
CA ALA A 156 12.09 2.82 -13.69
C ALA A 156 12.72 4.18 -13.99
N ARG A 157 11.91 5.15 -14.40
CA ARG A 157 12.36 6.54 -14.65
C ARG A 157 12.93 7.19 -13.38
N ALA A 158 12.37 6.90 -12.22
CA ALA A 158 12.82 7.45 -10.95
C ALA A 158 14.19 6.89 -10.53
N VAL A 159 14.39 5.56 -10.60
CA VAL A 159 15.67 4.95 -10.20
C VAL A 159 16.80 5.26 -11.18
N GLN A 160 16.51 5.44 -12.46
CA GLN A 160 17.50 5.92 -13.44
C GLN A 160 18.11 7.26 -13.04
N ARG A 161 17.36 8.18 -12.43
CA ARG A 161 17.86 9.45 -11.92
C ARG A 161 18.86 9.30 -10.77
N LEU A 162 18.87 8.14 -10.10
CA LEU A 162 19.84 7.78 -9.07
C LEU A 162 21.09 7.12 -9.64
N GLY A 163 21.14 6.89 -10.94
CA GLY A 163 22.21 6.13 -11.59
C GLY A 163 22.11 4.62 -11.33
N VAL A 164 20.89 4.14 -11.07
CA VAL A 164 20.52 2.74 -10.90
C VAL A 164 19.99 2.21 -12.21
N GLU A 165 20.31 0.97 -12.56
CA GLU A 165 19.81 0.30 -13.77
C GLU A 165 18.46 -0.40 -13.46
N PRO A 166 17.32 0.09 -13.99
CA PRO A 166 16.05 -0.62 -13.85
C PRO A 166 15.97 -1.78 -14.84
N ILE A 167 15.44 -2.89 -14.38
CA ILE A 167 15.09 -4.07 -15.17
C ILE A 167 13.56 -4.22 -15.07
N PRO A 168 12.77 -3.65 -16.00
CA PRO A 168 11.33 -3.84 -16.03
C PRO A 168 11.00 -5.31 -16.32
N HIS A 169 10.20 -5.93 -15.45
CA HIS A 169 9.80 -7.32 -15.58
C HIS A 169 8.28 -7.48 -15.67
N GLY A 170 7.55 -6.70 -14.87
CA GLY A 170 6.11 -6.89 -14.70
C GLY A 170 5.77 -7.90 -13.61
N ILE A 171 4.50 -8.31 -13.57
CA ILE A 171 3.99 -9.27 -12.57
C ILE A 171 4.63 -10.65 -12.79
N VAL A 172 5.02 -11.32 -11.71
CA VAL A 172 5.59 -12.68 -11.77
C VAL A 172 4.50 -13.68 -12.15
N THR A 173 4.67 -14.34 -13.31
CA THR A 173 3.79 -15.40 -13.78
C THR A 173 4.50 -16.75 -13.86
N ASN A 174 5.84 -16.72 -13.98
CA ASN A 174 6.70 -17.90 -14.07
C ASN A 174 7.90 -17.69 -13.13
N ILE A 175 7.90 -18.43 -12.03
CA ILE A 175 8.95 -18.29 -10.99
C ILE A 175 10.33 -18.70 -11.53
N PRO A 176 10.54 -19.90 -12.14
CA PRO A 176 11.83 -20.29 -12.68
C PRO A 176 12.41 -19.26 -13.65
N ALA A 177 11.62 -18.79 -14.61
CA ALA A 177 12.07 -17.81 -15.58
C ALA A 177 12.47 -16.47 -14.92
N THR A 178 11.73 -16.04 -13.89
CA THR A 178 12.08 -14.83 -13.14
C THR A 178 13.38 -15.03 -12.37
N LEU A 179 13.60 -16.18 -11.73
CA LEU A 179 14.83 -16.50 -11.02
C LEU A 179 16.05 -16.55 -11.96
N GLU A 180 15.88 -17.09 -13.17
CA GLU A 180 16.91 -17.04 -14.21
C GLU A 180 17.27 -15.61 -14.61
N ILE A 181 16.29 -14.73 -14.75
CA ILE A 181 16.51 -13.29 -15.01
C ILE A 181 17.29 -12.65 -13.85
N ILE A 182 16.90 -12.90 -12.59
CA ILE A 182 17.59 -12.37 -11.42
C ILE A 182 19.07 -12.78 -11.44
N ALA A 183 19.36 -14.04 -11.71
CA ALA A 183 20.72 -14.56 -11.76
C ALA A 183 21.52 -14.02 -12.95
N ARG A 184 20.96 -14.07 -14.16
CA ARG A 184 21.58 -13.62 -15.40
C ARG A 184 21.91 -12.13 -15.36
N GLU A 185 20.94 -11.32 -14.91
CA GLU A 185 21.05 -9.87 -14.84
C GLU A 185 21.81 -9.41 -13.58
N LYS A 186 22.24 -10.30 -12.70
CA LYS A 186 22.93 -9.97 -11.44
C LYS A 186 22.17 -8.89 -10.65
N VAL A 187 20.91 -9.12 -10.42
CA VAL A 187 20.01 -8.18 -9.73
C VAL A 187 20.48 -7.96 -8.29
N ASP A 188 20.63 -6.70 -7.90
CA ASP A 188 20.98 -6.30 -6.53
C ASP A 188 19.74 -6.16 -5.64
N SER A 189 18.64 -5.64 -6.19
CA SER A 189 17.43 -5.32 -5.42
C SER A 189 16.16 -5.65 -6.19
N LEU A 190 15.09 -5.96 -5.46
CA LEU A 190 13.75 -6.20 -6.01
C LEU A 190 12.76 -5.14 -5.53
N VAL A 191 11.80 -4.81 -6.39
CA VAL A 191 10.60 -4.06 -5.99
C VAL A 191 9.37 -4.82 -6.45
N GLY A 192 8.46 -5.20 -5.54
CA GLY A 192 7.33 -6.02 -5.92
C GLY A 192 6.24 -6.18 -4.87
N ILE A 193 5.26 -7.02 -5.21
CA ILE A 193 4.13 -7.39 -4.35
C ILE A 193 4.62 -8.43 -3.33
N PRO A 194 4.25 -8.31 -2.03
CA PRO A 194 4.78 -9.17 -0.97
C PRO A 194 4.70 -10.67 -1.26
N THR A 195 3.54 -11.16 -1.70
CA THR A 195 3.32 -12.59 -1.97
C THR A 195 4.14 -13.10 -3.17
N GLN A 196 4.32 -12.28 -4.20
CA GLN A 196 5.13 -12.67 -5.37
C GLN A 196 6.62 -12.75 -5.01
N VAL A 197 7.09 -11.81 -4.21
CA VAL A 197 8.48 -11.81 -3.75
C VAL A 197 8.74 -12.99 -2.79
N LEU A 198 7.77 -13.30 -1.89
CA LEU A 198 7.84 -14.50 -1.05
C LEU A 198 7.87 -15.78 -1.89
N ALA A 199 7.04 -15.88 -2.94
CA ALA A 199 7.01 -17.04 -3.82
C ALA A 199 8.36 -17.26 -4.50
N LEU A 200 9.01 -16.21 -5.00
CA LEU A 200 10.38 -16.29 -5.55
C LEU A 200 11.37 -16.82 -4.51
N ALA A 201 11.33 -16.27 -3.28
CA ALA A 201 12.27 -16.64 -2.23
C ALA A 201 12.13 -18.12 -1.82
N ARG A 202 10.90 -18.54 -1.49
CA ARG A 202 10.63 -19.92 -1.04
C ARG A 202 10.84 -20.95 -2.15
N TYR A 203 10.48 -20.62 -3.38
CA TYR A 203 10.73 -21.50 -4.51
C TYR A 203 12.23 -21.66 -4.78
N ALA A 204 13.01 -20.58 -4.75
CA ALA A 204 14.46 -20.62 -4.89
C ALA A 204 15.11 -21.51 -3.80
N GLU A 205 14.67 -21.37 -2.55
CA GLU A 205 15.14 -22.19 -1.43
C GLU A 205 14.77 -23.68 -1.64
N ALA A 206 13.51 -23.97 -1.99
CA ALA A 206 13.04 -25.34 -2.21
C ALA A 206 13.75 -26.05 -3.39
N THR A 207 14.16 -25.30 -4.40
CA THR A 207 14.87 -25.83 -5.59
C THR A 207 16.39 -25.71 -5.50
N GLY A 208 16.92 -25.16 -4.41
CA GLY A 208 18.35 -25.01 -4.17
C GLY A 208 19.02 -23.94 -5.05
N VAL A 209 18.27 -22.98 -5.59
CA VAL A 209 18.81 -21.86 -6.38
C VAL A 209 19.38 -20.79 -5.44
N PRO A 210 20.72 -20.62 -5.40
CA PRO A 210 21.31 -19.65 -4.48
C PRO A 210 21.14 -18.22 -5.02
N LEU A 211 20.43 -17.39 -4.26
CA LEU A 211 20.28 -15.97 -4.57
C LEU A 211 20.64 -15.12 -3.33
N ARG A 212 21.29 -13.99 -3.60
CA ARG A 212 21.55 -12.96 -2.59
C ARG A 212 21.15 -11.61 -3.15
N LEU A 213 20.37 -10.88 -2.38
CA LEU A 213 19.94 -9.53 -2.69
C LEU A 213 20.45 -8.57 -1.60
N LYS A 214 20.70 -7.32 -1.96
CA LYS A 214 21.02 -6.25 -0.99
C LYS A 214 19.77 -5.79 -0.26
N SER A 215 18.69 -5.57 -1.02
CA SER A 215 17.45 -5.05 -0.48
C SER A 215 16.23 -5.49 -1.28
N VAL A 216 15.07 -5.39 -0.66
CA VAL A 216 13.76 -5.59 -1.27
C VAL A 216 12.83 -4.48 -0.80
N LEU A 217 12.13 -3.83 -1.72
CA LEU A 217 10.99 -2.96 -1.41
C LEU A 217 9.70 -3.69 -1.75
N ILE A 218 8.83 -3.86 -0.77
CA ILE A 218 7.52 -4.50 -0.95
C ILE A 218 6.39 -3.49 -0.76
N SER A 219 5.41 -3.54 -1.65
CA SER A 219 4.33 -2.55 -1.71
C SER A 219 3.08 -3.09 -2.41
N SER A 220 2.07 -2.26 -2.55
CA SER A 220 0.79 -2.47 -3.25
C SER A 220 -0.23 -3.31 -2.49
N ASP A 221 0.16 -4.05 -1.48
CA ASP A 221 -0.74 -4.77 -0.57
C ASP A 221 -0.23 -4.71 0.87
N TYR A 222 -0.98 -5.27 1.82
CA TYR A 222 -0.51 -5.50 3.18
C TYR A 222 0.80 -6.30 3.16
N VAL A 223 1.74 -5.86 3.97
CA VAL A 223 3.04 -6.52 4.12
C VAL A 223 3.06 -7.33 5.42
N PRO A 224 2.81 -8.64 5.40
CA PRO A 224 2.89 -9.46 6.61
C PRO A 224 4.31 -9.45 7.22
N TRP A 225 4.40 -9.34 8.55
CA TRP A 225 5.67 -9.52 9.28
C TRP A 225 6.28 -10.88 8.99
N ALA A 226 5.43 -11.90 8.81
CA ALA A 226 5.85 -13.23 8.42
C ALA A 226 6.64 -13.22 7.11
N ILE A 227 6.16 -12.48 6.09
CA ILE A 227 6.86 -12.35 4.80
C ILE A 227 8.19 -11.59 4.96
N ALA A 228 8.17 -10.44 5.64
CA ALA A 228 9.39 -9.64 5.81
C ALA A 228 10.50 -10.42 6.55
N ARG A 229 10.15 -11.17 7.61
CA ARG A 229 11.08 -12.04 8.34
C ARG A 229 11.63 -13.16 7.47
N GLU A 230 10.77 -13.77 6.65
CA GLU A 230 11.15 -14.87 5.79
C GLU A 230 12.10 -14.44 4.67
N LEU A 231 11.81 -13.32 4.01
CA LEU A 231 12.72 -12.74 3.01
C LEU A 231 14.09 -12.43 3.60
N LYS A 232 14.11 -11.85 4.81
CA LYS A 232 15.36 -11.60 5.53
C LYS A 232 16.10 -12.91 5.87
N ARG A 233 15.38 -13.99 6.26
CA ARG A 233 15.97 -15.29 6.56
C ARG A 233 16.60 -15.92 5.32
N ILE A 234 15.86 -15.95 4.20
CA ILE A 234 16.29 -16.66 2.98
C ILE A 234 17.40 -15.89 2.25
N TRP A 235 17.25 -14.59 2.07
CA TRP A 235 18.17 -13.78 1.24
C TRP A 235 19.16 -12.94 2.03
N GLY A 236 18.99 -12.80 3.34
CA GLY A 236 19.85 -11.98 4.20
C GLY A 236 19.77 -10.48 3.89
N CYS A 237 18.72 -10.02 3.19
CA CYS A 237 18.57 -8.66 2.70
C CYS A 237 17.77 -7.77 3.65
N ALA A 238 17.90 -6.44 3.48
CA ALA A 238 16.99 -5.48 4.09
C ALA A 238 15.65 -5.49 3.34
N VAL A 239 14.55 -5.51 4.10
CA VAL A 239 13.18 -5.50 3.54
C VAL A 239 12.51 -4.20 3.95
N PHE A 240 12.22 -3.36 2.97
CA PHE A 240 11.59 -2.05 3.12
C PHE A 240 10.11 -2.12 2.76
N GLU A 241 9.30 -1.35 3.47
CA GLU A 241 7.89 -1.17 3.17
C GLU A 241 7.63 0.22 2.56
N HIS A 242 6.65 0.27 1.67
CA HIS A 242 6.14 1.49 1.07
C HIS A 242 4.63 1.55 1.22
N TYR A 243 4.13 2.66 1.73
CA TYR A 243 2.71 2.99 1.78
C TYR A 243 2.33 3.94 0.65
N GLY A 244 1.31 3.60 -0.10
CA GLY A 244 0.79 4.44 -1.16
C GLY A 244 -0.45 3.87 -1.82
N MET A 245 -1.14 4.73 -2.53
CA MET A 245 -2.32 4.38 -3.32
C MET A 245 -2.41 5.30 -4.53
N THR A 246 -3.18 4.88 -5.53
CA THR A 246 -3.34 5.67 -6.78
C THR A 246 -3.87 7.07 -6.48
N GLU A 247 -4.76 7.21 -5.51
CA GLU A 247 -5.35 8.47 -5.07
C GLU A 247 -4.33 9.46 -4.53
N MET A 248 -3.24 8.97 -3.94
CA MET A 248 -2.12 9.80 -3.44
C MET A 248 -1.07 10.12 -4.53
N GLY A 249 -1.27 9.65 -5.76
CA GLY A 249 -0.23 9.69 -6.80
C GLY A 249 0.82 8.61 -6.61
N LEU A 250 0.42 7.43 -6.10
CA LEU A 250 1.22 6.25 -5.85
C LEU A 250 2.21 6.36 -4.68
N GLY A 251 2.40 7.53 -4.09
CA GLY A 251 3.38 7.73 -3.01
C GLY A 251 2.79 8.39 -1.77
N GLY A 252 2.76 7.71 -0.63
CA GLY A 252 2.35 8.23 0.67
C GLY A 252 3.49 8.27 1.69
N GLY A 253 4.30 7.22 1.73
CA GLY A 253 5.44 7.13 2.63
C GLY A 253 6.33 5.92 2.33
N THR A 254 7.60 5.99 2.72
CA THR A 254 8.59 4.91 2.55
C THR A 254 9.41 4.75 3.82
N GLU A 255 9.77 3.52 4.16
CA GLU A 255 10.71 3.28 5.25
C GLU A 255 12.11 3.80 4.93
N CYS A 256 12.82 4.19 5.99
CA CYS A 256 14.27 4.41 5.94
C CYS A 256 15.01 3.15 6.45
N ALA A 257 16.34 3.21 6.48
CA ALA A 257 17.18 2.11 6.96
C ALA A 257 16.96 1.70 8.44
N ALA A 258 16.14 2.45 9.19
CA ALA A 258 15.71 2.06 10.54
C ALA A 258 14.60 1.00 10.52
N LEU A 259 13.89 0.80 9.40
CA LEU A 259 12.81 -0.17 9.22
C LEU A 259 11.75 -0.08 10.33
N ASN A 260 11.32 1.13 10.64
CA ASN A 260 10.42 1.42 11.75
C ASN A 260 9.35 2.43 11.32
N GLY A 261 8.48 2.01 10.43
CA GLY A 261 7.39 2.80 9.89
C GLY A 261 7.78 3.73 8.73
N CYS A 262 6.79 4.05 7.91
CA CYS A 262 6.97 4.82 6.69
C CYS A 262 7.02 6.32 6.95
N HIS A 263 8.12 6.98 6.58
CA HIS A 263 8.22 8.44 6.56
C HIS A 263 7.30 9.02 5.50
N LEU A 264 6.46 9.97 5.89
CA LEU A 264 5.43 10.55 5.05
C LEU A 264 5.99 11.55 4.03
N HIS A 265 5.34 11.59 2.89
CA HIS A 265 5.59 12.54 1.79
C HIS A 265 4.94 13.90 2.08
N GLU A 266 5.36 14.57 3.15
CA GLU A 266 4.67 15.72 3.75
C GLU A 266 4.71 17.02 2.94
N ALA A 267 5.50 17.12 1.87
CA ALA A 267 5.47 18.30 1.00
C ALA A 267 4.30 18.29 0.02
N ASP A 268 3.84 17.10 -0.39
CA ASP A 268 2.78 16.97 -1.40
C ASP A 268 1.49 16.37 -0.85
N LEU A 269 1.55 15.82 0.37
CA LEU A 269 0.42 15.20 1.05
C LEU A 269 0.29 15.72 2.47
N LEU A 270 -0.95 15.99 2.86
CA LEU A 270 -1.32 16.21 4.26
C LEU A 270 -2.15 15.01 4.72
N LEU A 271 -1.70 14.34 5.80
CA LEU A 271 -2.42 13.22 6.41
C LEU A 271 -3.04 13.65 7.74
N GLU A 272 -4.30 13.26 7.91
CA GLU A 272 -5.03 13.26 9.17
C GLU A 272 -5.30 11.80 9.58
N ILE A 273 -5.31 11.53 10.87
CA ILE A 273 -5.85 10.28 11.42
C ILE A 273 -7.17 10.64 12.09
N VAL A 274 -8.25 10.01 11.67
CA VAL A 274 -9.59 10.34 12.16
C VAL A 274 -10.27 9.10 12.76
N ASP A 275 -11.16 9.34 13.71
CA ASP A 275 -12.05 8.30 14.19
C ASP A 275 -12.92 7.80 13.02
N PRO A 276 -12.94 6.49 12.74
CA PRO A 276 -13.65 5.95 11.57
C PRO A 276 -15.17 6.17 11.61
N LEU A 277 -15.76 6.35 12.80
CA LEU A 277 -17.21 6.50 13.00
C LEU A 277 -17.62 7.97 13.04
N THR A 278 -16.95 8.77 13.87
CA THR A 278 -17.31 10.19 14.06
C THR A 278 -16.68 11.11 13.02
N GLY A 279 -15.52 10.73 12.45
CA GLY A 279 -14.74 11.58 11.57
C GLY A 279 -13.93 12.66 12.29
N GLU A 280 -13.90 12.65 13.62
CA GLU A 280 -13.06 13.58 14.41
C GLU A 280 -11.59 13.27 14.26
N VAL A 281 -10.75 14.30 14.16
CA VAL A 281 -9.29 14.12 14.08
C VAL A 281 -8.78 13.66 15.44
N LEU A 282 -8.07 12.53 15.43
CA LEU A 282 -7.50 11.93 16.62
C LEU A 282 -6.14 12.52 16.98
N PRO A 283 -5.77 12.52 18.27
CA PRO A 283 -4.41 12.83 18.72
C PRO A 283 -3.36 11.93 18.07
N GLU A 284 -2.14 12.42 17.89
CA GLU A 284 -1.03 11.60 17.41
C GLU A 284 -0.78 10.43 18.38
N GLY A 285 -0.57 9.23 17.82
CA GLY A 285 -0.40 7.99 18.56
C GLY A 285 -1.66 7.14 18.64
N GLU A 286 -2.84 7.71 18.48
CA GLU A 286 -4.10 6.96 18.43
C GLU A 286 -4.34 6.35 17.06
N GLU A 287 -4.96 5.14 17.05
CA GLU A 287 -5.29 4.41 15.82
C GLU A 287 -6.61 4.91 15.24
N GLY A 288 -6.60 5.21 13.95
CA GLY A 288 -7.78 5.67 13.22
C GLY A 288 -7.63 5.52 11.71
N GLU A 289 -8.60 6.03 10.98
CA GLU A 289 -8.62 6.02 9.52
C GLU A 289 -7.72 7.11 8.94
N VAL A 290 -6.89 6.75 7.98
CA VAL A 290 -6.09 7.70 7.20
C VAL A 290 -6.99 8.51 6.29
N VAL A 291 -6.91 9.82 6.43
CA VAL A 291 -7.51 10.80 5.51
C VAL A 291 -6.39 11.58 4.85
N VAL A 292 -6.44 11.72 3.54
CA VAL A 292 -5.39 12.40 2.78
C VAL A 292 -5.92 13.61 2.02
N THR A 293 -5.13 14.70 2.03
CA THR A 293 -5.31 15.84 1.14
C THR A 293 -4.06 16.01 0.29
N THR A 294 -4.22 16.04 -1.04
CA THR A 294 -3.11 16.32 -1.96
C THR A 294 -2.85 17.83 -2.01
N LEU A 295 -1.59 18.25 -1.91
CA LEU A 295 -1.21 19.67 -1.79
C LEU A 295 -0.69 20.30 -3.08
N THR A 296 -0.26 19.50 -4.05
CA THR A 296 0.48 19.98 -5.23
C THR A 296 -0.07 19.44 -6.55
N ARG A 297 -1.04 18.54 -6.51
CA ARG A 297 -1.67 17.99 -7.70
C ARG A 297 -2.64 18.99 -8.32
N ILE A 298 -2.58 19.10 -9.66
CA ILE A 298 -3.38 20.06 -10.41
C ILE A 298 -4.50 19.42 -11.24
N GLY A 299 -4.33 18.18 -11.71
CA GLY A 299 -5.30 17.53 -12.59
C GLY A 299 -6.58 17.14 -11.87
N MET A 300 -6.42 16.40 -10.79
CA MET A 300 -7.50 15.90 -9.92
C MET A 300 -7.04 15.93 -8.46
N PRO A 301 -6.98 17.10 -7.83
CA PRO A 301 -6.67 17.17 -6.40
C PRO A 301 -7.74 16.47 -5.57
N LEU A 302 -7.35 15.90 -4.43
CA LEU A 302 -8.26 15.29 -3.46
C LEU A 302 -8.15 16.02 -2.13
N ILE A 303 -9.29 16.44 -1.58
CA ILE A 303 -9.39 17.17 -0.31
C ILE A 303 -10.08 16.24 0.68
N ARG A 304 -9.42 15.95 1.81
CA ARG A 304 -9.89 15.07 2.88
C ARG A 304 -10.46 13.75 2.37
N TYR A 305 -9.71 13.09 1.48
CA TYR A 305 -10.12 11.79 0.94
C TYR A 305 -9.95 10.69 1.99
N ARG A 306 -11.04 9.99 2.30
CA ARG A 306 -11.06 8.83 3.19
C ARG A 306 -10.52 7.61 2.49
N THR A 307 -9.39 7.08 2.99
CA THR A 307 -8.71 5.94 2.35
C THR A 307 -9.32 4.59 2.74
N GLY A 308 -9.94 4.54 3.90
CA GLY A 308 -10.37 3.30 4.56
C GLY A 308 -9.22 2.54 5.24
N ASP A 309 -7.97 2.96 5.12
CA ASP A 309 -6.83 2.31 5.74
C ASP A 309 -6.71 2.74 7.21
N ILE A 310 -6.48 1.79 8.12
CA ILE A 310 -6.40 2.03 9.57
C ILE A 310 -4.94 1.94 10.01
N THR A 311 -4.46 3.01 10.66
CA THR A 311 -3.12 3.10 11.25
C THR A 311 -3.04 4.23 12.28
N ARG A 312 -1.83 4.54 12.74
CA ARG A 312 -1.54 5.67 13.64
C ARG A 312 -0.25 6.39 13.23
N ILE A 313 -0.11 7.64 13.64
CA ILE A 313 1.18 8.35 13.60
C ILE A 313 2.07 7.78 14.71
N ILE A 314 3.32 7.47 14.38
CA ILE A 314 4.34 7.06 15.34
C ILE A 314 4.90 8.33 16.00
N THR A 315 4.75 8.44 17.32
CA THR A 315 5.17 9.63 18.09
C THR A 315 6.64 9.61 18.48
N GLU A 316 7.23 8.40 18.61
CA GLU A 316 8.64 8.26 18.97
C GLU A 316 9.54 8.78 17.84
N PRO A 317 10.65 9.45 18.14
CA PRO A 317 11.62 9.88 17.14
C PRO A 317 12.17 8.70 16.31
N CYS A 318 12.36 8.91 15.02
CA CYS A 318 13.01 7.88 14.20
C CYS A 318 14.51 7.76 14.54
N PRO A 319 15.04 6.54 14.70
CA PRO A 319 16.49 6.34 14.89
C PRO A 319 17.36 6.91 13.75
N CYS A 320 16.81 7.15 12.57
CA CYS A 320 17.51 7.83 11.47
C CYS A 320 17.70 9.34 11.68
N GLY A 321 17.04 9.93 12.69
CA GLY A 321 17.10 11.36 13.00
C GLY A 321 16.30 12.29 12.07
N ALA A 322 15.49 11.72 11.16
CA ALA A 322 14.59 12.53 10.32
C ALA A 322 13.41 13.08 11.13
N ARG A 323 12.97 14.30 10.79
CA ARG A 323 11.85 15.02 11.43
C ARG A 323 10.50 14.78 10.75
N LEU A 324 10.48 14.02 9.67
CA LEU A 324 9.26 13.60 8.99
C LEU A 324 8.40 12.74 9.91
N ARG A 325 7.09 12.99 9.92
CA ARG A 325 6.16 12.07 10.57
C ARG A 325 6.25 10.69 9.92
N ARG A 326 5.95 9.69 10.73
CA ARG A 326 5.88 8.29 10.27
C ARG A 326 4.53 7.70 10.63
N ILE A 327 4.01 6.90 9.72
CA ILE A 327 2.88 6.03 10.03
C ILE A 327 3.36 4.62 10.38
N ALA A 328 2.64 3.99 11.28
CA ALA A 328 2.79 2.57 11.56
C ALA A 328 2.28 1.74 10.36
N LYS A 329 2.51 0.43 10.41
CA LYS A 329 1.98 -0.50 9.41
C LYS A 329 0.45 -0.39 9.33
N ILE A 330 -0.10 -0.41 8.12
CA ILE A 330 -1.54 -0.53 7.91
C ILE A 330 -1.95 -1.95 8.27
N THR A 331 -2.75 -2.13 9.31
CA THR A 331 -3.12 -3.46 9.80
C THR A 331 -4.45 -3.97 9.24
N ARG A 332 -5.34 -3.06 8.89
CA ARG A 332 -6.69 -3.40 8.39
C ARG A 332 -7.27 -2.28 7.54
N ARG A 333 -8.35 -2.60 6.84
CA ARG A 333 -9.24 -1.63 6.19
C ARG A 333 -10.58 -1.60 6.90
N LYS A 334 -11.20 -0.42 6.94
CA LYS A 334 -12.46 -0.16 7.64
C LYS A 334 -13.57 -1.19 7.34
N ASN A 335 -13.67 -1.67 6.10
CA ASN A 335 -14.78 -2.51 5.63
C ASN A 335 -14.34 -3.92 5.20
N ASN A 336 -13.18 -4.42 5.63
CA ASN A 336 -12.63 -5.71 5.20
C ASN A 336 -12.69 -6.80 6.28
N ALA A 337 -13.42 -6.56 7.39
CA ALA A 337 -13.61 -7.59 8.41
C ALA A 337 -14.75 -8.54 8.00
N VAL A 338 -14.48 -9.82 8.07
CA VAL A 338 -15.50 -10.87 8.00
C VAL A 338 -16.10 -11.04 9.38
N ILE A 339 -17.41 -11.00 9.45
CA ILE A 339 -18.16 -11.19 10.69
C ILE A 339 -18.66 -12.63 10.75
N LEU A 340 -18.14 -13.39 11.71
CA LEU A 340 -18.61 -14.75 12.01
C LEU A 340 -19.89 -14.71 12.81
N ARG A 341 -20.61 -15.81 12.82
CA ARG A 341 -21.72 -16.00 13.74
C ARG A 341 -21.26 -15.76 15.19
N GLY A 342 -22.09 -15.11 15.98
CA GLY A 342 -21.72 -14.67 17.33
C GLY A 342 -20.93 -13.35 17.37
N GLY A 343 -20.85 -12.61 16.26
CA GLY A 343 -20.31 -11.24 16.20
C GLY A 343 -18.77 -11.13 16.23
N ARG A 344 -18.05 -12.26 16.21
CA ARG A 344 -16.58 -12.25 16.12
C ARG A 344 -16.15 -11.82 14.74
N GLN A 345 -15.06 -11.05 14.68
CA GLN A 345 -14.55 -10.50 13.42
C GLN A 345 -13.10 -10.90 13.22
N PHE A 346 -12.73 -11.14 11.98
CA PHE A 346 -11.34 -11.30 11.57
C PHE A 346 -11.10 -10.67 10.20
N VAL A 347 -9.84 -10.41 9.88
CA VAL A 347 -9.43 -9.71 8.67
C VAL A 347 -8.40 -10.51 7.87
N MET A 348 -8.23 -10.17 6.59
CA MET A 348 -7.27 -10.83 5.71
C MET A 348 -5.83 -10.77 6.23
N SER A 349 -5.41 -9.65 6.84
CA SER A 349 -4.07 -9.50 7.40
C SER A 349 -3.77 -10.48 8.55
N GLU A 350 -4.76 -10.89 9.34
CA GLU A 350 -4.58 -11.91 10.37
C GLU A 350 -4.34 -13.30 9.75
N LEU A 351 -5.07 -13.63 8.68
CA LEU A 351 -4.80 -14.84 7.89
C LEU A 351 -3.41 -14.79 7.25
N ASP A 352 -3.02 -13.65 6.71
CA ASP A 352 -1.70 -13.45 6.10
C ASP A 352 -0.57 -13.68 7.10
N GLU A 353 -0.67 -13.12 8.31
CA GLU A 353 0.33 -13.34 9.36
C GLU A 353 0.40 -14.81 9.79
N ALA A 354 -0.74 -15.45 9.97
CA ALA A 354 -0.80 -16.84 10.42
C ALA A 354 -0.30 -17.82 9.34
N LEU A 355 -0.82 -17.70 8.11
CA LEU A 355 -0.56 -18.70 7.08
C LEU A 355 0.81 -18.52 6.41
N PHE A 356 1.29 -17.28 6.21
CA PHE A 356 2.66 -17.08 5.72
C PHE A 356 3.74 -17.34 6.77
N SER A 357 3.39 -17.48 8.06
CA SER A 357 4.32 -17.98 9.07
C SER A 357 4.61 -19.48 8.93
N VAL A 358 3.77 -20.21 8.17
CA VAL A 358 3.97 -21.63 7.90
C VAL A 358 4.97 -21.79 6.75
N ASP A 359 5.99 -22.59 6.99
CA ASP A 359 7.04 -22.87 6.00
C ASP A 359 6.46 -23.33 4.67
N LYS A 360 7.14 -22.94 3.58
CA LYS A 360 6.82 -23.33 2.20
C LYS A 360 5.52 -22.78 1.62
N ILE A 361 4.59 -22.22 2.38
CA ILE A 361 3.36 -21.63 1.84
C ILE A 361 3.70 -20.32 1.10
N ILE A 362 3.46 -20.29 -0.20
CA ILE A 362 3.80 -19.14 -1.07
C ILE A 362 2.60 -18.26 -1.40
N ASP A 363 1.40 -18.83 -1.35
CA ASP A 363 0.14 -18.11 -1.56
C ASP A 363 -1.03 -18.89 -0.99
N PHE A 364 -2.18 -18.22 -0.80
CA PHE A 364 -3.45 -18.87 -0.49
C PHE A 364 -4.63 -17.99 -0.88
N THR A 365 -5.81 -18.60 -0.98
CA THR A 365 -7.10 -17.92 -1.02
C THR A 365 -7.95 -18.36 0.17
N ALA A 366 -8.79 -17.46 0.64
CA ALA A 366 -9.74 -17.73 1.73
C ALA A 366 -11.16 -17.43 1.26
N THR A 367 -12.07 -18.36 1.49
CA THR A 367 -13.50 -18.20 1.20
C THR A 367 -14.30 -18.53 2.43
N VAL A 368 -15.25 -17.66 2.79
CA VAL A 368 -16.20 -17.90 3.90
C VAL A 368 -17.57 -18.19 3.31
N ASP A 369 -18.14 -19.33 3.68
CA ASP A 369 -19.50 -19.71 3.37
C ASP A 369 -20.34 -19.74 4.67
N ASP A 370 -21.31 -18.83 4.77
CA ASP A 370 -22.22 -18.71 5.92
C ASP A 370 -23.66 -19.14 5.59
N LYS A 371 -23.86 -19.93 4.52
CA LYS A 371 -25.17 -20.43 4.11
C LYS A 371 -25.71 -21.54 5.02
N SER A 372 -24.81 -22.28 5.66
CA SER A 372 -25.14 -23.40 6.55
C SER A 372 -25.25 -22.98 8.00
N ARG A 373 -25.73 -23.89 8.87
CA ARG A 373 -25.80 -23.68 10.33
C ARG A 373 -24.43 -23.41 10.95
N VAL A 374 -23.37 -24.01 10.40
CA VAL A 374 -21.97 -23.81 10.78
C VAL A 374 -21.29 -23.06 9.65
N THR A 375 -20.65 -21.94 9.96
CA THR A 375 -19.85 -21.19 8.97
C THR A 375 -18.66 -22.04 8.53
N THR A 376 -18.36 -22.07 7.24
CA THR A 376 -17.16 -22.76 6.70
C THR A 376 -16.14 -21.76 6.23
N LEU A 377 -14.88 -21.94 6.64
CA LEU A 377 -13.72 -21.24 6.11
C LEU A 377 -12.91 -22.22 5.24
N ASP A 378 -12.94 -21.98 3.93
CA ASP A 378 -12.16 -22.76 2.96
C ASP A 378 -10.85 -22.05 2.64
N ILE A 379 -9.72 -22.72 2.89
CA ILE A 379 -8.38 -22.28 2.54
C ILE A 379 -7.83 -23.12 1.40
N ALA A 380 -7.55 -22.51 0.26
CA ALA A 380 -6.79 -23.11 -0.81
C ALA A 380 -5.38 -22.53 -0.81
N ALA A 381 -4.41 -23.30 -0.35
CA ALA A 381 -3.01 -22.90 -0.20
C ALA A 381 -2.13 -23.47 -1.30
N LEU A 382 -1.10 -22.70 -1.69
CA LEU A 382 -0.06 -23.07 -2.63
C LEU A 382 1.26 -23.19 -1.87
N SER A 383 1.91 -24.35 -1.97
CA SER A 383 3.23 -24.63 -1.36
C SER A 383 4.33 -24.52 -2.41
N ALA A 384 5.52 -24.09 -2.01
CA ALA A 384 6.70 -24.00 -2.88
C ALA A 384 7.13 -25.36 -3.47
N ASP A 385 6.85 -26.44 -2.75
CA ASP A 385 7.10 -27.81 -3.16
C ASP A 385 5.87 -28.71 -2.92
N LYS A 386 6.02 -30.00 -3.14
CA LYS A 386 4.94 -30.96 -2.87
C LYS A 386 4.64 -31.01 -1.36
N PRO A 387 3.39 -30.72 -0.95
CA PRO A 387 3.03 -30.71 0.46
C PRO A 387 3.17 -32.10 1.10
N ASP A 388 3.65 -32.13 2.32
CA ASP A 388 3.67 -33.35 3.13
C ASP A 388 2.30 -33.60 3.82
N LYS A 389 2.17 -34.79 4.46
CA LYS A 389 0.92 -35.16 5.16
C LYS A 389 0.60 -34.29 6.37
N ALA A 390 1.61 -33.61 6.94
CA ALA A 390 1.44 -32.78 8.14
C ALA A 390 1.03 -31.33 7.79
N ALA A 391 1.25 -30.90 6.56
CA ALA A 391 1.04 -29.52 6.13
C ALA A 391 -0.38 -28.98 6.47
N GLY A 392 -1.42 -29.81 6.25
CA GLY A 392 -2.79 -29.44 6.60
C GLY A 392 -3.01 -29.22 8.09
N SER A 393 -2.42 -30.07 8.93
CA SER A 393 -2.50 -29.94 10.39
C SER A 393 -1.75 -28.69 10.88
N ILE A 394 -0.61 -28.36 10.28
CA ILE A 394 0.18 -27.18 10.61
C ILE A 394 -0.59 -25.90 10.26
N LEU A 395 -1.18 -25.83 9.05
CA LEU A 395 -2.03 -24.71 8.65
C LEU A 395 -3.26 -24.56 9.57
N SER A 396 -3.90 -25.68 9.92
CA SER A 396 -5.04 -25.70 10.85
C SER A 396 -4.63 -25.17 12.23
N ALA A 397 -3.45 -25.54 12.72
CA ALA A 397 -2.92 -25.01 13.98
C ALA A 397 -2.62 -23.51 13.89
N ALA A 398 -2.03 -23.04 12.79
CA ALA A 398 -1.78 -21.62 12.54
C ALA A 398 -3.08 -20.80 12.56
N LEU A 399 -4.15 -21.29 11.93
CA LEU A 399 -5.45 -20.62 11.97
C LEU A 399 -6.04 -20.51 13.37
N ASN A 400 -5.76 -21.48 14.26
CA ASN A 400 -6.22 -21.43 15.65
C ASN A 400 -5.50 -20.35 16.48
N THR A 401 -4.36 -19.83 16.03
CA THR A 401 -3.69 -18.71 16.70
C THR A 401 -4.44 -17.39 16.50
N ILE A 402 -5.39 -17.33 15.57
CA ILE A 402 -6.26 -16.17 15.34
C ILE A 402 -7.45 -16.30 16.32
N PRO A 403 -7.53 -15.45 17.38
CA PRO A 403 -8.45 -15.69 18.49
C PRO A 403 -9.93 -15.82 18.07
N PRO A 404 -10.47 -14.99 17.15
CA PRO A 404 -11.85 -15.16 16.67
C PRO A 404 -12.11 -16.53 16.03
N LEU A 405 -11.14 -17.07 15.26
CA LEU A 405 -11.30 -18.36 14.58
C LEU A 405 -11.18 -19.52 15.55
N GLY A 406 -10.19 -19.50 16.45
CA GLY A 406 -10.00 -20.52 17.48
C GLY A 406 -11.26 -20.66 18.36
N GLN A 407 -11.77 -19.55 18.88
CA GLN A 407 -12.98 -19.52 19.72
C GLN A 407 -14.24 -20.02 18.97
N ALA A 408 -14.39 -19.65 17.68
CA ALA A 408 -15.53 -20.10 16.89
C ALA A 408 -15.47 -21.61 16.62
N ARG A 409 -14.29 -22.16 16.42
CA ARG A 409 -14.08 -23.63 16.26
C ARG A 409 -14.37 -24.40 17.56
N GLU A 410 -13.87 -23.93 18.70
CA GLU A 410 -14.13 -24.53 20.00
C GLU A 410 -15.62 -24.61 20.32
N LYS A 411 -16.41 -23.62 19.86
CA LYS A 411 -17.85 -23.58 20.04
C LYS A 411 -18.64 -24.36 18.97
N GLY A 412 -17.95 -24.96 17.98
CA GLY A 412 -18.61 -25.65 16.87
C GLY A 412 -19.35 -24.71 15.91
N GLU A 413 -19.05 -23.42 15.93
CA GLU A 413 -19.64 -22.39 15.06
C GLU A 413 -18.92 -22.25 13.72
N LEU A 414 -17.63 -22.70 13.65
CA LEU A 414 -16.78 -22.64 12.47
C LEU A 414 -16.18 -24.00 12.13
N SER A 415 -16.34 -24.41 10.88
CA SER A 415 -15.60 -25.52 10.25
C SER A 415 -14.52 -24.96 9.35
N VAL A 416 -13.35 -25.60 9.30
CA VAL A 416 -12.24 -25.18 8.44
C VAL A 416 -11.90 -26.33 7.48
N SER A 417 -11.89 -26.01 6.19
CA SER A 417 -11.46 -26.91 5.11
C SER A 417 -10.13 -26.37 4.53
N ILE A 418 -9.14 -27.22 4.36
CA ILE A 418 -7.82 -26.84 3.87
C ILE A 418 -7.43 -27.76 2.71
N ASN A 419 -7.19 -27.14 1.57
CA ASN A 419 -6.63 -27.82 0.39
C ASN A 419 -5.27 -27.22 0.07
N ILE A 420 -4.23 -28.05 -0.11
CA ILE A 420 -2.87 -27.60 -0.38
C ILE A 420 -2.39 -28.26 -1.67
N THR A 421 -1.90 -27.44 -2.59
CA THR A 421 -1.29 -27.90 -3.84
C THR A 421 0.18 -27.46 -3.90
N GLY A 422 1.03 -28.27 -4.53
CA GLY A 422 2.41 -27.89 -4.82
C GLY A 422 2.50 -26.94 -6.01
N CYS A 423 3.44 -26.00 -5.95
CA CYS A 423 3.73 -25.09 -7.06
C CYS A 423 4.61 -25.76 -8.10
N GLU A 424 4.16 -25.80 -9.35
CA GLU A 424 4.93 -26.27 -10.50
C GLU A 424 5.70 -25.13 -11.19
N GLY A 425 5.90 -24.01 -10.49
CA GLY A 425 6.64 -22.83 -10.99
C GLY A 425 5.77 -21.78 -11.67
N ALA A 426 4.51 -22.06 -11.96
CA ALA A 426 3.57 -21.07 -12.48
C ALA A 426 2.82 -20.37 -11.35
N LEU A 427 2.69 -19.04 -11.44
CA LEU A 427 1.80 -18.26 -10.58
C LEU A 427 0.63 -17.73 -11.41
N VAL A 428 -0.56 -17.86 -10.87
CA VAL A 428 -1.72 -17.17 -11.43
C VAL A 428 -1.67 -15.71 -10.93
N PRO A 429 -1.58 -14.71 -11.83
CA PRO A 429 -1.64 -13.32 -11.43
C PRO A 429 -2.96 -13.06 -10.72
N LYS A 430 -2.90 -12.67 -9.46
CA LYS A 430 -4.09 -12.26 -8.70
C LYS A 430 -4.16 -10.74 -8.68
N ALA A 431 -5.37 -10.22 -8.43
CA ALA A 431 -5.56 -8.81 -8.15
C ALA A 431 -4.55 -8.35 -7.07
N ALA A 432 -4.05 -7.12 -7.21
CA ALA A 432 -2.99 -6.60 -6.35
C ALA A 432 -3.36 -6.63 -4.85
N LYS A 433 -4.65 -6.56 -4.52
CA LYS A 433 -5.13 -6.56 -3.13
C LYS A 433 -5.83 -7.86 -2.80
N ARG A 434 -5.34 -8.48 -1.73
CA ARG A 434 -5.91 -9.71 -1.18
C ARG A 434 -7.19 -9.41 -0.40
N SER A 435 -8.17 -10.31 -0.50
CA SER A 435 -9.43 -10.23 0.24
C SER A 435 -9.98 -11.62 0.51
N ILE A 436 -10.80 -11.74 1.54
CA ILE A 436 -11.58 -12.93 1.84
C ILE A 436 -12.84 -12.89 0.96
N MET A 437 -13.14 -13.97 0.25
CA MET A 437 -14.39 -14.09 -0.49
C MET A 437 -15.53 -14.53 0.46
N GLU A 438 -16.61 -13.79 0.44
CA GLU A 438 -17.82 -14.15 1.20
C GLU A 438 -18.90 -14.66 0.25
N LEU A 439 -19.34 -15.90 0.45
CA LEU A 439 -20.48 -16.49 -0.25
C LEU A 439 -21.75 -16.22 0.56
N LYS A 440 -22.33 -15.02 0.35
CA LYS A 440 -23.61 -14.65 1.00
C LYS A 440 -24.77 -15.41 0.34
N GLN A 441 -25.83 -15.67 1.11
CA GLN A 441 -27.12 -16.09 0.53
C GLN A 441 -27.55 -14.98 -0.44
N ALA A 442 -27.97 -15.35 -1.65
CA ALA A 442 -28.67 -14.41 -2.51
C ALA A 442 -29.90 -13.95 -1.73
N ASP A 443 -30.01 -12.65 -1.50
CA ASP A 443 -31.23 -12.06 -0.93
C ASP A 443 -32.40 -12.52 -1.81
N GLY A 444 -33.25 -13.39 -1.23
CA GLY A 444 -34.44 -13.94 -1.88
C GLY A 444 -35.57 -12.92 -1.97
#